data_cb0b58043db3d217d15325e76b73c820
#
_entry.id   cb0b58043db3d217d15325e76b73c820
#
_cell.length_a   1.000
_cell.length_b   1.000
_cell.length_c   1.000
_cell.angle_alpha   90.00
_cell.angle_beta   90.00
_cell.angle_gamma   90.00
#
_symmetry.space_group_name_H-M   'P 1'
#
loop_
_entity.id
_entity.type
_entity.pdbx_description
1 polymer ?
#
loop_
_entity_poly.entity_id
_entity_poly.type
_entity_poly.pdbx_seq_one_letter_code
_entity_poly.pdbx_strand_id
1 'polypeptide(L)'
;MELKAAAAQADVLVAVVGLTSDLEAEESPVEIPGFKGGDKTTLDIPADQQALLEQAKALGKPLVVVAMNGSPLNLSWAKDNAAAILEAWYPGQSGGLAIANVLTGKTNPSGRLPLTFYKSVDDLPPFGDYRMDGRTYRYFSGQPVYPFGFGLSYTRFDYAPLKVEPVQADAGQGLRVTTTVRNVGARAGDEVAQLYLNFPTAPGAPRVALRGFQRVSLKPGEAKAVTFSLSPRDLSSVDAEGMRQVTTGRYKVSVGSGQPDTGVPGRSAEFAVAKAVALPK
;
A
#
# COMPACT_ATOMS: atom_id res chain seq x y z
N MET A 1 29.62 -21.42 -5.46
CA MET A 1 29.68 -22.25 -6.71
C MET A 1 28.28 -22.60 -7.21
N GLU A 2 27.36 -22.98 -6.36
CA GLU A 2 26.01 -23.43 -6.71
C GLU A 2 25.16 -22.38 -7.46
N LEU A 3 25.14 -21.12 -7.00
CA LEU A 3 24.39 -20.05 -7.65
C LEU A 3 24.80 -19.83 -9.10
N LYS A 4 26.12 -19.82 -9.39
CA LYS A 4 26.62 -19.66 -10.76
C LYS A 4 26.23 -20.84 -11.66
N ALA A 5 26.30 -22.08 -11.13
CA ALA A 5 25.92 -23.27 -11.88
C ALA A 5 24.40 -23.28 -12.19
N ALA A 6 23.56 -22.90 -11.22
CA ALA A 6 22.12 -22.76 -11.43
C ALA A 6 21.81 -21.67 -12.46
N ALA A 7 22.43 -20.52 -12.35
CA ALA A 7 22.23 -19.40 -13.28
C ALA A 7 22.62 -19.71 -14.72
N ALA A 8 23.66 -20.55 -14.91
CA ALA A 8 24.10 -20.95 -16.25
C ALA A 8 23.01 -21.78 -16.99
N GLN A 9 22.11 -22.44 -16.28
CA GLN A 9 21.05 -23.28 -16.82
C GLN A 9 19.66 -22.64 -16.76
N ALA A 10 19.57 -21.37 -16.31
CA ALA A 10 18.30 -20.69 -16.11
C ALA A 10 18.17 -19.47 -17.01
N ASP A 11 16.96 -19.15 -17.43
CA ASP A 11 16.63 -17.92 -18.16
C ASP A 11 16.25 -16.79 -17.18
N VAL A 12 15.76 -17.14 -16.00
CA VAL A 12 15.31 -16.21 -14.94
C VAL A 12 15.76 -16.77 -13.59
N LEU A 13 16.23 -15.90 -12.71
CA LEU A 13 16.52 -16.23 -11.32
C LEU A 13 15.34 -15.78 -10.43
N VAL A 14 14.83 -16.68 -9.61
CA VAL A 14 13.81 -16.38 -8.61
C VAL A 14 14.44 -16.52 -7.23
N ALA A 15 14.65 -15.41 -6.55
CA ALA A 15 15.18 -15.38 -5.19
C ALA A 15 14.03 -15.25 -4.20
N VAL A 16 13.90 -16.20 -3.28
CA VAL A 16 12.96 -16.16 -2.16
C VAL A 16 13.74 -15.70 -0.94
N VAL A 17 13.37 -14.54 -0.41
CA VAL A 17 14.02 -13.87 0.72
C VAL A 17 12.99 -13.37 1.71
N GLY A 18 13.42 -12.98 2.89
CA GLY A 18 12.54 -12.38 3.88
C GLY A 18 12.84 -12.88 5.30
N LEU A 19 11.82 -12.94 6.12
CA LEU A 19 11.91 -13.28 7.53
C LEU A 19 11.11 -14.56 7.83
N THR A 20 11.27 -15.07 9.03
CA THR A 20 10.46 -16.17 9.57
C THR A 20 9.72 -15.69 10.80
N SER A 21 8.66 -16.39 11.18
CA SER A 21 7.92 -16.11 12.41
C SER A 21 8.81 -16.19 13.66
N ASP A 22 9.88 -16.99 13.60
CA ASP A 22 10.82 -17.12 14.73
C ASP A 22 11.71 -15.88 14.89
N LEU A 23 11.99 -15.17 13.79
CA LEU A 23 12.74 -13.90 13.80
C LEU A 23 11.85 -12.71 14.18
N GLU A 24 10.58 -12.76 13.82
CA GLU A 24 9.58 -11.72 14.12
C GLU A 24 8.75 -12.06 15.38
N ALA A 25 9.31 -12.89 16.27
CA ALA A 25 8.66 -13.26 17.51
C ALA A 25 8.83 -12.15 18.57
N GLU A 26 7.70 -11.67 19.09
CA GLU A 26 7.66 -10.64 20.14
C GLU A 26 8.21 -11.18 21.47
N GLU A 27 8.93 -10.33 22.22
CA GLU A 27 9.52 -10.65 23.54
C GLU A 27 10.28 -11.98 23.57
N SER A 28 11.03 -12.27 22.52
CA SER A 28 11.79 -13.52 22.37
C SER A 28 13.29 -13.31 22.62
N PRO A 29 14.07 -14.37 22.90
CA PRO A 29 15.51 -14.26 23.12
C PRO A 29 16.32 -14.04 21.82
N VAL A 30 15.71 -13.52 20.76
CA VAL A 30 16.40 -13.26 19.50
C VAL A 30 17.25 -12.00 19.61
N GLU A 31 18.58 -12.19 19.55
CA GLU A 31 19.58 -11.13 19.53
C GLU A 31 20.57 -11.39 18.39
N ILE A 32 20.18 -11.05 17.18
CA ILE A 32 21.02 -11.12 15.98
C ILE A 32 21.04 -9.76 15.29
N PRO A 33 21.99 -9.46 14.39
CA PRO A 33 22.00 -8.22 13.66
C PRO A 33 20.65 -7.91 13.01
N GLY A 34 20.10 -6.73 13.31
CA GLY A 34 18.77 -6.30 12.83
C GLY A 34 17.61 -6.64 13.76
N PHE A 35 17.85 -7.39 14.87
CA PHE A 35 16.81 -7.77 15.84
C PHE A 35 17.34 -7.63 17.26
N LYS A 36 16.42 -7.31 18.18
CA LYS A 36 16.67 -7.28 19.62
C LYS A 36 15.39 -7.65 20.34
N GLY A 37 15.42 -8.73 21.13
CA GLY A 37 14.25 -9.23 21.85
C GLY A 37 13.11 -9.69 20.91
N GLY A 38 13.43 -10.04 19.65
CA GLY A 38 12.45 -10.34 18.61
C GLY A 38 11.97 -9.11 17.82
N ASP A 39 12.18 -7.90 18.33
CA ASP A 39 11.83 -6.67 17.63
C ASP A 39 12.89 -6.28 16.58
N LYS A 40 12.45 -5.75 15.47
CA LYS A 40 13.35 -5.24 14.43
C LYS A 40 14.00 -3.93 14.85
N THR A 41 15.32 -3.84 14.71
CA THR A 41 16.11 -2.62 14.91
C THR A 41 16.45 -1.93 13.58
N THR A 42 16.18 -2.58 12.44
CA THR A 42 16.28 -2.04 11.08
C THR A 42 15.13 -2.56 10.22
N LEU A 43 14.87 -1.91 9.09
CA LEU A 43 13.94 -2.41 8.06
C LEU A 43 14.65 -3.18 6.96
N ASP A 44 15.96 -3.31 7.01
CA ASP A 44 16.73 -3.94 5.95
C ASP A 44 16.47 -5.45 5.87
N ILE A 45 16.64 -5.99 4.68
CA ILE A 45 16.71 -7.43 4.46
C ILE A 45 17.97 -7.95 5.20
N PRO A 46 17.95 -9.14 5.81
CA PRO A 46 19.16 -9.74 6.41
C PRO A 46 20.35 -9.68 5.47
N ALA A 47 21.53 -9.33 6.01
CA ALA A 47 22.70 -8.97 5.21
C ALA A 47 23.19 -10.11 4.28
N ASP A 48 23.07 -11.35 4.70
CA ASP A 48 23.39 -12.53 3.89
C ASP A 48 22.42 -12.71 2.72
N GLN A 49 21.13 -12.42 2.91
CA GLN A 49 20.12 -12.44 1.87
C GLN A 49 20.30 -11.27 0.89
N GLN A 50 20.64 -10.07 1.39
CA GLN A 50 20.98 -8.94 0.54
C GLN A 50 22.18 -9.26 -0.34
N ALA A 51 23.25 -9.84 0.23
CA ALA A 51 24.42 -10.27 -0.53
C ALA A 51 24.08 -11.34 -1.59
N LEU A 52 23.14 -12.24 -1.29
CA LEU A 52 22.64 -13.22 -2.26
C LEU A 52 21.95 -12.54 -3.45
N LEU A 53 21.09 -11.55 -3.19
CA LEU A 53 20.41 -10.79 -4.24
C LEU A 53 21.40 -10.05 -5.15
N GLU A 54 22.41 -9.43 -4.57
CA GLU A 54 23.47 -8.71 -5.30
C GLU A 54 24.29 -9.66 -6.17
N GLN A 55 24.67 -10.81 -5.63
CA GLN A 55 25.37 -11.85 -6.39
C GLN A 55 24.52 -12.40 -7.52
N ALA A 56 23.23 -12.66 -7.29
CA ALA A 56 22.29 -13.11 -8.31
C ALA A 56 22.16 -12.08 -9.44
N LYS A 57 22.01 -10.79 -9.10
CA LYS A 57 21.95 -9.70 -10.07
C LYS A 57 23.21 -9.62 -10.95
N ALA A 58 24.38 -9.80 -10.33
CA ALA A 58 25.68 -9.74 -11.03
C ALA A 58 25.86 -10.84 -12.10
N LEU A 59 25.03 -11.89 -12.08
CA LEU A 59 25.05 -12.95 -13.11
C LEU A 59 24.33 -12.57 -14.40
N GLY A 60 23.71 -11.38 -14.46
CA GLY A 60 23.16 -10.81 -15.69
C GLY A 60 21.83 -11.42 -16.15
N LYS A 61 21.21 -12.30 -15.38
CA LYS A 61 19.87 -12.85 -15.65
C LYS A 61 18.79 -11.95 -15.05
N PRO A 62 17.57 -11.91 -15.61
CA PRO A 62 16.42 -11.29 -14.94
C PRO A 62 16.26 -11.87 -13.54
N LEU A 63 16.19 -11.00 -12.54
CA LEU A 63 16.00 -11.37 -11.15
C LEU A 63 14.58 -11.04 -10.71
N VAL A 64 13.86 -12.04 -10.24
CA VAL A 64 12.56 -11.89 -9.57
C VAL A 64 12.78 -12.11 -8.07
N VAL A 65 12.31 -11.17 -7.25
CA VAL A 65 12.37 -11.28 -5.79
C VAL A 65 11.01 -11.65 -5.26
N VAL A 66 10.94 -12.69 -4.46
CA VAL A 66 9.75 -13.08 -3.67
C VAL A 66 10.07 -12.79 -2.22
N ALA A 67 9.45 -11.75 -1.67
CA ALA A 67 9.62 -11.36 -0.28
C ALA A 67 8.58 -12.06 0.60
N MET A 68 9.05 -12.77 1.63
CA MET A 68 8.23 -13.48 2.60
C MET A 68 8.52 -12.93 3.99
N ASN A 69 7.57 -12.17 4.55
CA ASN A 69 7.75 -11.44 5.81
C ASN A 69 6.39 -11.10 6.41
N GLY A 70 6.34 -10.85 7.72
CA GLY A 70 5.13 -10.40 8.42
C GLY A 70 5.05 -8.88 8.56
N SER A 71 6.20 -8.19 8.52
CA SER A 71 6.33 -6.75 8.65
C SER A 71 7.08 -6.14 7.46
N PRO A 72 6.95 -4.82 7.17
CA PRO A 72 7.62 -4.19 6.03
C PRO A 72 9.14 -4.36 6.06
N LEU A 73 9.71 -4.60 4.90
CA LEU A 73 11.15 -4.60 4.65
C LEU A 73 11.56 -3.42 3.76
N ASN A 74 12.80 -2.97 3.91
CA ASN A 74 13.39 -2.03 2.96
C ASN A 74 13.69 -2.74 1.65
N LEU A 75 12.82 -2.59 0.68
CA LEU A 75 12.96 -3.17 -0.67
C LEU A 75 13.56 -2.20 -1.68
N SER A 76 14.21 -1.11 -1.24
CA SER A 76 14.75 -0.08 -2.15
C SER A 76 15.71 -0.68 -3.17
N TRP A 77 16.66 -1.49 -2.73
CA TRP A 77 17.62 -2.11 -3.64
C TRP A 77 16.91 -3.04 -4.66
N ALA A 78 15.98 -3.86 -4.19
CA ALA A 78 15.22 -4.76 -5.06
C ALA A 78 14.37 -3.98 -6.07
N LYS A 79 13.75 -2.86 -5.66
CA LYS A 79 12.99 -1.96 -6.54
C LYS A 79 13.80 -1.45 -7.71
N ASP A 80 15.07 -1.12 -7.50
CA ASP A 80 15.94 -0.54 -8.52
C ASP A 80 16.66 -1.62 -9.36
N ASN A 81 16.78 -2.85 -8.86
CA ASN A 81 17.63 -3.88 -9.46
C ASN A 81 16.90 -5.13 -9.92
N ALA A 82 15.76 -5.49 -9.34
CA ALA A 82 14.98 -6.65 -9.74
C ALA A 82 14.08 -6.36 -10.95
N ALA A 83 13.84 -7.37 -11.77
CA ALA A 83 12.88 -7.31 -12.87
C ALA A 83 11.43 -7.29 -12.36
N ALA A 84 11.18 -7.96 -11.22
CA ALA A 84 9.89 -7.96 -10.54
C ALA A 84 10.07 -8.28 -9.05
N ILE A 85 9.12 -7.81 -8.24
CA ILE A 85 9.03 -8.14 -6.82
C ILE A 85 7.62 -8.65 -6.54
N LEU A 86 7.53 -9.77 -5.84
CA LEU A 86 6.28 -10.31 -5.30
C LEU A 86 6.35 -10.27 -3.77
N GLU A 87 5.52 -9.43 -3.16
CA GLU A 87 5.30 -9.42 -1.72
C GLU A 87 4.33 -10.53 -1.37
N ALA A 88 4.83 -11.62 -0.81
CA ALA A 88 4.08 -12.85 -0.58
C ALA A 88 3.62 -13.01 0.89
N TRP A 89 4.11 -12.17 1.81
CA TRP A 89 3.81 -12.26 3.22
C TRP A 89 4.12 -13.68 3.78
N TYR A 90 3.35 -14.15 4.75
CA TYR A 90 3.33 -15.54 5.22
C TYR A 90 2.14 -16.26 4.57
N PRO A 91 2.33 -16.87 3.39
CA PRO A 91 1.21 -17.25 2.50
C PRO A 91 0.51 -18.56 2.90
N GLY A 92 0.93 -19.22 3.99
CA GLY A 92 0.33 -20.45 4.50
C GLY A 92 0.55 -21.67 3.60
N GLN A 93 -0.26 -22.73 3.83
CA GLN A 93 -0.07 -24.07 3.24
C GLN A 93 -0.02 -24.08 1.69
N SER A 94 -0.84 -23.29 1.02
CA SER A 94 -0.90 -23.23 -0.44
C SER A 94 -0.03 -22.13 -1.05
N GLY A 95 0.87 -21.53 -0.26
CA GLY A 95 1.68 -20.38 -0.65
C GLY A 95 2.53 -20.62 -1.89
N GLY A 96 3.24 -21.73 -1.96
CA GLY A 96 4.06 -22.06 -3.13
C GLY A 96 3.24 -22.14 -4.43
N LEU A 97 2.04 -22.72 -4.38
CA LEU A 97 1.14 -22.76 -5.51
C LEU A 97 0.61 -21.38 -5.91
N ALA A 98 0.27 -20.54 -4.93
CA ALA A 98 -0.19 -19.17 -5.16
C ALA A 98 0.90 -18.33 -5.82
N ILE A 99 2.13 -18.38 -5.29
CA ILE A 99 3.31 -17.70 -5.84
C ILE A 99 3.56 -18.16 -7.29
N ALA A 100 3.61 -19.47 -7.53
CA ALA A 100 3.82 -20.04 -8.86
C ALA A 100 2.74 -19.60 -9.86
N ASN A 101 1.47 -19.58 -9.46
CA ASN A 101 0.36 -19.14 -10.31
C ASN A 101 0.47 -17.64 -10.68
N VAL A 102 0.96 -16.80 -9.78
CA VAL A 102 1.24 -15.38 -10.10
C VAL A 102 2.43 -15.29 -11.05
N LEU A 103 3.58 -15.89 -10.73
CA LEU A 103 4.79 -15.81 -11.53
C LEU A 103 4.62 -16.34 -12.95
N THR A 104 3.82 -17.39 -13.14
CA THR A 104 3.51 -17.96 -14.46
C THR A 104 2.37 -17.24 -15.18
N GLY A 105 1.74 -16.26 -14.54
CA GLY A 105 0.62 -15.51 -15.11
C GLY A 105 -0.70 -16.29 -15.16
N LYS A 106 -0.80 -17.45 -14.50
CA LYS A 106 -2.05 -18.21 -14.38
C LYS A 106 -3.07 -17.44 -13.52
N THR A 107 -2.60 -16.70 -12.51
CA THR A 107 -3.39 -15.77 -11.71
C THR A 107 -2.90 -14.35 -11.96
N ASN A 108 -3.83 -13.45 -12.26
CA ASN A 108 -3.54 -12.01 -12.31
C ASN A 108 -3.58 -11.43 -10.89
N PRO A 109 -2.47 -10.88 -10.37
CA PRO A 109 -2.44 -10.35 -9.01
C PRO A 109 -3.35 -9.13 -8.87
N SER A 110 -3.96 -8.97 -7.70
CA SER A 110 -4.83 -7.85 -7.34
C SER A 110 -4.64 -7.37 -5.90
N GLY A 111 -3.62 -7.90 -5.20
CA GLY A 111 -3.26 -7.49 -3.85
C GLY A 111 -2.85 -6.01 -3.80
N ARG A 112 -3.11 -5.37 -2.65
CA ARG A 112 -2.68 -4.01 -2.35
C ARG A 112 -2.00 -4.00 -1.00
N LEU A 113 -0.88 -3.29 -0.88
CA LEU A 113 -0.12 -3.20 0.35
C LEU A 113 -0.95 -2.56 1.47
N PRO A 114 -1.12 -3.24 2.61
CA PRO A 114 -1.86 -2.72 3.76
C PRO A 114 -1.02 -1.81 4.66
N LEU A 115 0.23 -1.57 4.30
CA LEU A 115 1.23 -0.83 5.06
C LEU A 115 2.02 0.11 4.13
N THR A 116 2.67 1.11 4.74
CA THR A 116 3.69 1.94 4.09
C THR A 116 5.03 1.25 4.21
N PHE A 117 5.74 1.04 3.11
CA PHE A 117 7.09 0.49 3.10
C PHE A 117 8.10 1.65 3.14
N TYR A 118 8.70 1.87 4.29
CA TYR A 118 9.70 2.92 4.50
C TYR A 118 11.09 2.49 4.02
N LYS A 119 11.97 3.45 3.81
CA LYS A 119 13.37 3.18 3.43
C LYS A 119 14.24 2.83 4.62
N SER A 120 13.97 3.43 5.78
CA SER A 120 14.74 3.29 7.00
C SER A 120 13.87 3.49 8.22
N VAL A 121 14.30 3.01 9.36
CA VAL A 121 13.73 3.36 10.66
C VAL A 121 13.87 4.85 10.96
N ASP A 122 14.84 5.55 10.35
CA ASP A 122 15.05 6.99 10.49
C ASP A 122 13.90 7.81 9.83
N ASP A 123 13.11 7.20 8.98
CA ASP A 123 11.87 7.80 8.44
C ASP A 123 10.76 7.88 9.50
N LEU A 124 10.93 7.22 10.64
CA LEU A 124 9.93 7.13 11.70
C LEU A 124 10.30 8.00 12.89
N PRO A 125 9.32 8.55 13.63
CA PRO A 125 9.56 9.17 14.91
C PRO A 125 10.22 8.19 15.91
N PRO A 126 10.88 8.71 16.97
CA PRO A 126 11.48 7.87 18.01
C PRO A 126 10.48 6.83 18.54
N PHE A 127 10.96 5.62 18.86
CA PHE A 127 10.13 4.49 19.29
C PHE A 127 9.22 4.83 20.50
N GLY A 128 9.72 5.60 21.46
CA GLY A 128 8.96 6.01 22.64
C GLY A 128 7.97 7.16 22.40
N ASP A 129 7.90 7.73 21.18
CA ASP A 129 6.93 8.77 20.83
C ASP A 129 5.65 8.14 20.27
N TYR A 130 4.57 8.14 21.05
CA TYR A 130 3.28 7.54 20.67
C TYR A 130 2.38 8.46 19.84
N ARG A 131 2.81 9.69 19.53
CA ARG A 131 2.05 10.56 18.64
C ARG A 131 2.02 9.99 17.22
N MET A 132 0.95 10.28 16.51
CA MET A 132 0.77 9.81 15.13
C MET A 132 1.54 10.63 14.09
N ASP A 133 2.07 11.80 14.47
CA ASP A 133 2.81 12.68 13.57
C ASP A 133 3.97 11.94 12.89
N GLY A 134 4.06 12.06 11.56
CA GLY A 134 5.08 11.38 10.78
C GLY A 134 4.89 9.87 10.61
N ARG A 135 3.84 9.28 11.18
CA ARG A 135 3.57 7.83 11.10
C ARG A 135 2.53 7.50 10.05
N THR A 136 2.65 6.32 9.46
CA THR A 136 1.74 5.74 8.48
C THR A 136 1.49 6.66 7.26
N TYR A 137 0.87 6.13 6.23
CA TYR A 137 0.48 6.90 5.04
C TYR A 137 -0.37 8.15 5.35
N ARG A 138 -1.03 8.17 6.51
CA ARG A 138 -1.92 9.28 6.91
C ARG A 138 -1.15 10.55 7.27
N TYR A 139 0.03 10.43 7.84
CA TYR A 139 0.80 11.55 8.37
C TYR A 139 2.22 11.66 7.82
N PHE A 140 2.79 10.55 7.35
CA PHE A 140 4.12 10.54 6.74
C PHE A 140 4.15 11.39 5.46
N SER A 141 5.06 12.34 5.40
CA SER A 141 5.22 13.27 4.29
C SER A 141 6.40 12.94 3.38
N GLY A 142 7.24 11.98 3.78
CA GLY A 142 8.40 11.54 3.00
C GLY A 142 8.02 10.66 1.80
N GLN A 143 9.04 10.13 1.13
CA GLN A 143 8.89 9.27 -0.04
C GLN A 143 9.12 7.81 0.36
N PRO A 144 8.08 7.00 0.47
CA PRO A 144 8.25 5.59 0.82
C PRO A 144 8.83 4.80 -0.35
N VAL A 145 9.38 3.62 -0.07
CA VAL A 145 9.74 2.64 -1.10
C VAL A 145 8.49 2.24 -1.89
N TYR A 146 7.45 1.83 -1.16
CA TYR A 146 6.11 1.60 -1.70
C TYR A 146 5.06 2.25 -0.79
N PRO A 147 4.11 3.00 -1.35
CA PRO A 147 3.06 3.62 -0.57
C PRO A 147 2.01 2.59 -0.12
N PHE A 148 1.27 2.92 0.92
CA PHE A 148 0.07 2.20 1.31
C PHE A 148 -0.91 2.09 0.12
N GLY A 149 -1.56 0.95 -0.03
CA GLY A 149 -2.52 0.72 -1.10
C GLY A 149 -1.91 0.43 -2.47
N PHE A 150 -0.57 0.41 -2.60
CA PHE A 150 0.13 0.09 -3.85
C PHE A 150 0.00 -1.38 -4.22
N GLY A 151 -0.10 -1.65 -5.51
CA GLY A 151 -0.03 -2.99 -6.09
C GLY A 151 -0.22 -2.93 -7.60
N LEU A 152 0.33 -3.91 -8.31
CA LEU A 152 0.29 -4.01 -9.76
C LEU A 152 -0.67 -5.10 -10.22
N SER A 153 -1.02 -5.05 -11.50
CA SER A 153 -1.83 -6.05 -12.19
C SER A 153 -1.22 -6.34 -13.56
N TYR A 154 -1.49 -7.51 -14.12
CA TYR A 154 -1.14 -7.86 -15.50
C TYR A 154 -2.10 -7.24 -16.52
N THR A 155 -3.07 -6.44 -16.08
CA THR A 155 -3.93 -5.63 -16.92
C THR A 155 -3.89 -4.17 -16.47
N ARG A 156 -4.62 -3.28 -17.13
CA ARG A 156 -4.67 -1.84 -16.80
C ARG A 156 -6.12 -1.42 -16.59
N PHE A 157 -6.30 -0.56 -15.59
CA PHE A 157 -7.61 0.00 -15.26
C PHE A 157 -7.60 1.52 -15.42
N ASP A 158 -8.70 2.06 -15.90
CA ASP A 158 -8.94 3.48 -16.04
C ASP A 158 -10.14 3.90 -15.20
N TYR A 159 -10.14 5.16 -14.77
CA TYR A 159 -11.18 5.75 -13.94
C TYR A 159 -11.81 6.93 -14.65
N ALA A 160 -13.14 6.95 -14.74
CA ALA A 160 -13.89 8.11 -15.22
C ALA A 160 -13.83 9.26 -14.19
N PRO A 161 -14.14 10.50 -14.59
CA PRO A 161 -14.29 11.61 -13.66
C PRO A 161 -15.23 11.28 -12.50
N LEU A 162 -14.92 11.79 -11.29
CA LEU A 162 -15.74 11.57 -10.11
C LEU A 162 -17.01 12.42 -10.15
N LYS A 163 -18.13 11.82 -9.77
CA LYS A 163 -19.35 12.53 -9.41
C LYS A 163 -19.46 12.56 -7.90
N VAL A 164 -19.51 13.75 -7.31
CA VAL A 164 -19.63 13.97 -5.87
C VAL A 164 -20.97 14.66 -5.60
N GLU A 165 -21.79 14.11 -4.72
CA GLU A 165 -23.12 14.61 -4.40
C GLU A 165 -23.36 14.59 -2.89
N PRO A 166 -23.71 15.72 -2.26
CA PRO A 166 -23.71 17.08 -2.81
C PRO A 166 -22.26 17.62 -2.96
N VAL A 167 -22.08 18.61 -3.86
CA VAL A 167 -20.78 19.30 -4.03
C VAL A 167 -20.48 20.23 -2.85
N GLN A 168 -21.52 20.72 -2.18
CA GLN A 168 -21.42 21.47 -0.94
C GLN A 168 -22.26 20.73 0.10
N ALA A 169 -21.56 20.20 1.11
CA ALA A 169 -22.21 19.52 2.22
C ALA A 169 -22.50 20.49 3.36
N ASP A 170 -23.70 20.43 3.90
CA ASP A 170 -23.95 20.97 5.23
C ASP A 170 -23.33 19.99 6.26
N ALA A 171 -22.85 20.54 7.37
CA ALA A 171 -22.36 19.75 8.47
C ALA A 171 -23.43 18.75 8.94
N GLY A 172 -23.08 17.48 8.98
CA GLY A 172 -24.03 16.41 9.30
C GLY A 172 -24.63 15.68 8.09
N GLN A 173 -24.39 16.16 6.86
CA GLN A 173 -24.75 15.41 5.66
C GLN A 173 -23.62 14.46 5.23
N GLY A 174 -24.02 13.29 4.74
CA GLY A 174 -23.10 12.38 4.05
C GLY A 174 -22.88 12.79 2.59
N LEU A 175 -21.87 12.19 1.98
CA LEU A 175 -21.57 12.35 0.57
C LEU A 175 -21.70 11.03 -0.17
N ARG A 176 -22.07 11.12 -1.45
CA ARG A 176 -21.97 10.00 -2.38
C ARG A 176 -20.92 10.33 -3.43
N VAL A 177 -19.96 9.41 -3.62
CA VAL A 177 -18.92 9.53 -4.63
C VAL A 177 -19.04 8.36 -5.59
N THR A 178 -19.22 8.64 -6.87
CA THR A 178 -19.39 7.63 -7.92
C THR A 178 -18.37 7.84 -9.03
N THR A 179 -17.81 6.74 -9.52
CA THR A 179 -16.99 6.72 -10.75
C THR A 179 -17.21 5.39 -11.48
N THR A 180 -16.72 5.32 -12.71
CA THR A 180 -16.70 4.08 -13.48
C THR A 180 -15.24 3.61 -13.61
N VAL A 181 -15.01 2.35 -13.26
CA VAL A 181 -13.73 1.66 -13.46
C VAL A 181 -13.85 0.82 -14.73
N ARG A 182 -12.88 0.93 -15.63
CA ARG A 182 -12.80 0.17 -16.87
C ARG A 182 -11.49 -0.59 -16.98
N ASN A 183 -11.56 -1.85 -17.38
CA ASN A 183 -10.39 -2.60 -17.79
C ASN A 183 -10.02 -2.24 -19.23
N VAL A 184 -8.91 -1.53 -19.41
CA VAL A 184 -8.39 -1.09 -20.71
C VAL A 184 -7.25 -1.96 -21.23
N GLY A 185 -6.92 -3.03 -20.52
CA GLY A 185 -5.90 -4.01 -20.94
C GLY A 185 -6.51 -5.23 -21.62
N ALA A 186 -5.64 -6.17 -21.98
CA ALA A 186 -6.02 -7.36 -22.76
C ALA A 186 -6.35 -8.60 -21.89
N ARG A 187 -6.20 -8.52 -20.58
CA ARG A 187 -6.44 -9.64 -19.64
C ARG A 187 -7.56 -9.29 -18.67
N ALA A 188 -8.34 -10.29 -18.28
CA ALA A 188 -9.26 -10.14 -17.15
C ALA A 188 -8.46 -9.92 -15.85
N GLY A 189 -9.01 -9.13 -14.93
CA GLY A 189 -8.40 -8.88 -13.64
C GLY A 189 -9.34 -8.21 -12.66
N ASP A 190 -8.93 -8.25 -11.40
CA ASP A 190 -9.62 -7.55 -10.33
C ASP A 190 -8.93 -6.22 -10.07
N GLU A 191 -9.72 -5.15 -9.97
CA GLU A 191 -9.27 -3.87 -9.46
C GLU A 191 -9.78 -3.68 -8.04
N VAL A 192 -8.94 -3.08 -7.18
CA VAL A 192 -9.35 -2.60 -5.86
C VAL A 192 -9.43 -1.08 -5.91
N ALA A 193 -10.60 -0.57 -6.25
CA ALA A 193 -10.87 0.85 -6.25
C ALA A 193 -10.88 1.38 -4.81
N GLN A 194 -9.99 2.31 -4.49
CA GLN A 194 -9.77 2.85 -3.15
C GLN A 194 -10.18 4.32 -3.11
N LEU A 195 -11.05 4.67 -2.17
CA LEU A 195 -11.44 6.06 -1.94
C LEU A 195 -10.65 6.65 -0.79
N TYR A 196 -9.99 7.75 -1.06
CA TYR A 196 -9.23 8.55 -0.09
C TYR A 196 -9.81 9.93 0.07
N LEU A 197 -9.70 10.46 1.28
CA LEU A 197 -10.09 11.80 1.65
C LEU A 197 -8.87 12.58 2.15
N ASN A 198 -8.59 13.74 1.54
CA ASN A 198 -7.69 14.76 2.06
C ASN A 198 -8.53 15.76 2.83
N PHE A 199 -8.10 16.06 4.05
CA PHE A 199 -8.78 16.97 4.96
C PHE A 199 -8.29 18.40 4.77
N PRO A 200 -9.09 19.41 5.14
CA PRO A 200 -8.58 20.75 5.32
C PRO A 200 -7.42 20.75 6.32
N THR A 201 -6.44 21.64 6.10
CA THR A 201 -5.30 21.76 7.03
C THR A 201 -5.78 22.20 8.41
N ALA A 202 -5.66 21.30 9.38
CA ALA A 202 -6.00 21.56 10.77
C ALA A 202 -5.05 20.76 11.67
N PRO A 203 -4.74 21.25 12.89
CA PRO A 203 -3.90 20.51 13.83
C PRO A 203 -4.47 19.10 14.10
N GLY A 204 -3.61 18.08 14.05
CA GLY A 204 -3.99 16.69 14.29
C GLY A 204 -4.75 15.99 13.15
N ALA A 205 -5.21 16.72 12.13
CA ALA A 205 -5.89 16.12 10.98
C ALA A 205 -4.90 15.32 10.12
N PRO A 206 -5.29 14.12 9.63
CA PRO A 206 -4.46 13.39 8.70
C PRO A 206 -4.37 14.11 7.36
N ARG A 207 -3.23 14.01 6.69
CA ARG A 207 -3.05 14.51 5.32
C ARG A 207 -4.00 13.83 4.34
N VAL A 208 -4.16 12.53 4.50
CA VAL A 208 -5.00 11.68 3.68
C VAL A 208 -5.49 10.48 4.50
N ALA A 209 -6.71 10.01 4.27
CA ALA A 209 -7.20 8.79 4.89
C ALA A 209 -8.04 7.97 3.91
N LEU A 210 -7.81 6.66 3.87
CA LEU A 210 -8.68 5.70 3.20
C LEU A 210 -10.05 5.71 3.90
N ARG A 211 -11.12 5.88 3.12
CA ARG A 211 -12.50 5.92 3.60
C ARG A 211 -13.39 4.85 3.00
N GLY A 212 -12.88 4.12 2.03
CA GLY A 212 -13.59 3.00 1.44
C GLY A 212 -12.78 2.32 0.37
N PHE A 213 -13.12 1.07 0.08
CA PHE A 213 -12.58 0.36 -1.07
C PHE A 213 -13.61 -0.65 -1.58
N GLN A 214 -13.52 -0.96 -2.88
CA GLN A 214 -14.35 -1.98 -3.52
C GLN A 214 -13.50 -2.78 -4.49
N ARG A 215 -13.59 -4.10 -4.41
CA ARG A 215 -13.01 -5.01 -5.41
C ARG A 215 -14.01 -5.22 -6.54
N VAL A 216 -13.58 -5.04 -7.77
CA VAL A 216 -14.37 -5.26 -8.98
C VAL A 216 -13.62 -6.15 -9.96
N SER A 217 -14.24 -7.23 -10.40
CA SER A 217 -13.71 -8.12 -11.43
C SER A 217 -14.19 -7.63 -12.79
N LEU A 218 -13.25 -7.45 -13.73
CA LEU A 218 -13.51 -6.88 -15.05
C LEU A 218 -12.82 -7.69 -16.14
N LYS A 219 -13.58 -8.09 -17.16
CA LYS A 219 -13.05 -8.63 -18.40
C LYS A 219 -12.40 -7.50 -19.24
N PRO A 220 -11.57 -7.82 -20.25
CA PRO A 220 -11.09 -6.81 -21.20
C PRO A 220 -12.22 -5.98 -21.79
N GLY A 221 -12.09 -4.66 -21.74
CA GLY A 221 -13.09 -3.70 -22.21
C GLY A 221 -14.29 -3.48 -21.27
N GLU A 222 -14.50 -4.33 -20.27
CA GLU A 222 -15.62 -4.20 -19.34
C GLU A 222 -15.44 -2.99 -18.41
N ALA A 223 -16.57 -2.36 -18.05
CA ALA A 223 -16.61 -1.24 -17.15
C ALA A 223 -17.72 -1.43 -16.11
N LYS A 224 -17.46 -1.03 -14.87
CA LYS A 224 -18.43 -1.06 -13.75
C LYS A 224 -18.40 0.25 -12.99
N ALA A 225 -19.59 0.71 -12.58
CA ALA A 225 -19.72 1.80 -11.65
C ALA A 225 -19.35 1.32 -10.24
N VAL A 226 -18.57 2.13 -9.52
CA VAL A 226 -18.30 2.00 -8.10
C VAL A 226 -18.84 3.22 -7.37
N THR A 227 -19.51 3.01 -6.25
CA THR A 227 -20.15 4.08 -5.47
C THR A 227 -19.76 3.92 -4.02
N PHE A 228 -19.33 5.02 -3.41
CA PHE A 228 -19.00 5.12 -2.00
C PHE A 228 -19.96 6.10 -1.33
N SER A 229 -20.50 5.72 -0.18
CA SER A 229 -21.27 6.60 0.68
C SER A 229 -20.45 6.96 1.90
N LEU A 230 -20.14 8.23 2.06
CA LEU A 230 -19.39 8.74 3.20
C LEU A 230 -20.37 9.37 4.19
N SER A 231 -20.36 8.88 5.43
CA SER A 231 -21.09 9.45 6.53
C SER A 231 -20.38 10.70 7.07
N PRO A 232 -21.04 11.52 7.92
CA PRO A 232 -20.35 12.61 8.62
C PRO A 232 -19.13 12.12 9.41
N ARG A 233 -19.18 10.90 9.97
CA ARG A 233 -18.05 10.31 10.68
C ARG A 233 -16.86 10.05 9.76
N ASP A 234 -17.08 9.66 8.52
CA ASP A 234 -16.02 9.47 7.52
C ASP A 234 -15.36 10.80 7.12
N LEU A 235 -16.11 11.90 7.17
CA LEU A 235 -15.64 13.25 6.88
C LEU A 235 -14.94 13.90 8.08
N SER A 236 -15.01 13.29 9.26
CA SER A 236 -14.48 13.87 10.49
C SER A 236 -13.01 13.52 10.74
N SER A 237 -12.34 14.38 11.49
CA SER A 237 -11.05 14.16 12.14
C SER A 237 -11.19 14.32 13.65
N VAL A 238 -10.18 13.89 14.38
CA VAL A 238 -10.07 14.09 15.83
C VAL A 238 -8.98 15.14 16.04
N ASP A 239 -9.27 16.18 16.82
CA ASP A 239 -8.31 17.23 17.17
C ASP A 239 -7.39 16.82 18.33
N ALA A 240 -6.54 17.73 18.76
CA ALA A 240 -5.58 17.51 19.84
C ALA A 240 -6.24 17.28 21.21
N GLU A 241 -7.45 17.80 21.40
CA GLU A 241 -8.28 17.65 22.61
C GLU A 241 -9.11 16.36 22.61
N GLY A 242 -8.95 15.54 21.55
CA GLY A 242 -9.70 14.29 21.41
C GLY A 242 -11.15 14.48 20.97
N MET A 243 -11.52 15.67 20.51
CA MET A 243 -12.87 15.95 20.01
C MET A 243 -12.98 15.57 18.53
N ARG A 244 -14.03 14.85 18.20
CA ARG A 244 -14.34 14.49 16.83
C ARG A 244 -15.20 15.57 16.17
N GLN A 245 -14.76 16.06 15.02
CA GLN A 245 -15.50 17.09 14.29
C GLN A 245 -15.34 16.96 12.78
N VAL A 246 -16.35 17.38 12.05
CA VAL A 246 -16.26 17.74 10.64
C VAL A 246 -15.88 19.21 10.58
N THR A 247 -14.71 19.52 10.05
CA THR A 247 -14.20 20.90 9.98
C THR A 247 -14.71 21.62 8.73
N THR A 248 -14.83 22.94 8.79
CA THR A 248 -15.10 23.77 7.60
C THR A 248 -13.91 23.76 6.67
N GLY A 249 -14.17 23.90 5.38
CA GLY A 249 -13.12 24.08 4.39
C GLY A 249 -13.28 23.22 3.16
N ARG A 250 -12.22 23.18 2.35
CA ARG A 250 -12.16 22.35 1.14
C ARG A 250 -11.57 20.99 1.45
N TYR A 251 -12.27 19.99 0.99
CA TYR A 251 -11.83 18.60 1.00
C TYR A 251 -11.52 18.16 -0.43
N LYS A 252 -10.52 17.28 -0.60
CA LYS A 252 -10.27 16.59 -1.85
C LYS A 252 -10.60 15.13 -1.66
N VAL A 253 -11.47 14.59 -2.49
CA VAL A 253 -11.74 13.15 -2.55
C VAL A 253 -11.07 12.57 -3.79
N SER A 254 -10.46 11.40 -3.63
CA SER A 254 -9.76 10.70 -4.72
C SER A 254 -10.22 9.24 -4.76
N VAL A 255 -10.46 8.72 -5.96
CA VAL A 255 -10.69 7.29 -6.17
C VAL A 255 -9.70 6.77 -7.20
N GLY A 256 -8.99 5.70 -6.86
CA GLY A 256 -7.95 5.14 -7.71
C GLY A 256 -7.49 3.75 -7.25
N SER A 257 -6.47 3.24 -7.92
CA SER A 257 -5.86 1.93 -7.62
C SER A 257 -4.91 1.92 -6.42
N GLY A 258 -4.76 3.05 -5.73
CA GLY A 258 -3.90 3.22 -4.55
C GLY A 258 -3.95 4.63 -3.99
N GLN A 259 -3.02 4.93 -3.09
CA GLN A 259 -2.91 6.24 -2.45
C GLN A 259 -2.73 7.36 -3.50
N PRO A 260 -3.49 8.48 -3.41
CA PRO A 260 -3.35 9.60 -4.33
C PRO A 260 -1.96 10.25 -4.23
N ASP A 261 -1.58 10.95 -5.30
CA ASP A 261 -0.32 11.68 -5.42
C ASP A 261 0.95 10.79 -5.34
N THR A 262 0.81 9.48 -5.63
CA THR A 262 1.90 8.49 -5.67
C THR A 262 2.16 7.89 -7.06
N GLY A 263 1.59 8.50 -8.11
CA GLY A 263 1.76 8.05 -9.49
C GLY A 263 0.84 6.92 -9.92
N VAL A 264 -0.06 6.45 -9.05
CA VAL A 264 -1.05 5.41 -9.40
C VAL A 264 -2.25 6.00 -10.17
N PRO A 265 -2.91 5.21 -11.04
CA PRO A 265 -4.12 5.66 -11.74
C PRO A 265 -5.23 6.04 -10.77
N GLY A 266 -5.91 7.16 -11.04
CA GLY A 266 -7.04 7.62 -10.24
C GLY A 266 -7.59 8.96 -10.72
N ARG A 267 -8.65 9.41 -10.08
CA ARG A 267 -9.31 10.71 -10.30
C ARG A 267 -9.59 11.36 -8.96
N SER A 268 -9.64 12.68 -8.97
CA SER A 268 -9.95 13.49 -7.78
C SER A 268 -11.03 14.51 -8.11
N ALA A 269 -11.75 14.92 -7.08
CA ALA A 269 -12.70 16.02 -7.11
C ALA A 269 -12.65 16.75 -5.75
N GLU A 270 -13.06 18.00 -5.75
CA GLU A 270 -13.17 18.81 -4.53
C GLU A 270 -14.63 18.99 -4.14
N PHE A 271 -14.86 19.14 -2.85
CA PHE A 271 -16.10 19.59 -2.28
C PHE A 271 -15.83 20.49 -1.06
N ALA A 272 -16.83 21.25 -0.65
CA ALA A 272 -16.69 22.16 0.48
C ALA A 272 -17.66 21.78 1.61
N VAL A 273 -17.21 21.98 2.84
CA VAL A 273 -18.05 21.94 4.04
C VAL A 273 -18.18 23.37 4.56
N ALA A 274 -19.40 23.88 4.62
CA ALA A 274 -19.68 25.29 4.96
C ALA A 274 -19.67 25.56 6.47
N LYS A 275 -20.06 24.55 7.29
CA LYS A 275 -20.13 24.71 8.76
C LYS A 275 -19.49 23.50 9.42
N ALA A 276 -18.73 23.77 10.50
CA ALA A 276 -18.21 22.73 11.36
C ALA A 276 -19.33 22.10 12.21
N VAL A 277 -19.17 20.81 12.50
CA VAL A 277 -20.04 20.10 13.43
C VAL A 277 -19.24 19.15 14.31
N ALA A 278 -19.43 19.27 15.62
CA ALA A 278 -18.93 18.28 16.56
C ALA A 278 -19.77 17.00 16.46
N LEU A 279 -19.09 15.86 16.48
CA LEU A 279 -19.72 14.55 16.47
C LEU A 279 -19.48 13.85 17.82
N PRO A 280 -20.37 12.93 18.21
CA PRO A 280 -20.14 12.06 19.37
C PRO A 280 -18.83 11.29 19.22
N LYS A 281 -18.17 11.03 20.37
CA LYS A 281 -16.95 10.22 20.47
C LYS A 281 -17.12 8.80 19.93
#